data_bd05d60d88d7a5c80d51ad0dc047a68a
#
_entry.id   bd05d60d88d7a5c80d51ad0dc047a68a
#
_cell.length_a   1.000
_cell.length_b   1.000
_cell.length_c   1.000
_cell.angle_alpha   90.00
_cell.angle_beta   90.00
_cell.angle_gamma   90.00
#
_symmetry.space_group_name_H-M   'P 1'
#
loop_
_entity.id
_entity.type
_entity.pdbx_description
1 polymer ?
#
loop_
_entity_poly.entity_id
_entity_poly.type
_entity_poly.pdbx_seq_one_letter_code
_entity_poly.pdbx_strand_id
1 'polypeptide(L)'
;MIKSLREAQIADGLPRVLREQPWTMALSLAVAELHKKTMDYIDGSQIYTAIDLVAEEVLDALAVNWKIDWYDTEYDIEQKRRIVKTALNIRRTMGTVGAVKTQADAIYPGTTLEEWFNYGSTHGKFRLRVNIVRVEEQQKFQMMSLAEIERRLAAAKRFSSHLEEVEYYDAGGVATAYGMAAMAGASVVDFGTAVKY
;
A
#
# COMPACT_ATOMS: atom_id res chain seq x y z
N MET A 1 -1.52 38.42 -13.88
CA MET A 1 -1.52 37.38 -12.82
C MET A 1 -2.22 36.16 -13.41
N ILE A 2 -1.56 35.02 -13.45
CA ILE A 2 -2.17 33.79 -13.99
C ILE A 2 -3.04 33.20 -12.85
N LYS A 3 -4.36 33.12 -13.07
CA LYS A 3 -5.31 32.50 -12.16
C LYS A 3 -5.35 30.99 -12.38
N SER A 4 -5.55 30.23 -11.34
CA SER A 4 -5.80 28.78 -11.47
C SER A 4 -7.14 28.53 -12.17
N LEU A 5 -7.33 27.36 -12.75
CA LEU A 5 -8.58 27.01 -13.43
C LEU A 5 -9.78 27.02 -12.46
N ARG A 6 -9.56 26.73 -11.19
CA ARG A 6 -10.61 26.81 -10.12
C ARG A 6 -11.03 28.22 -9.78
N GLU A 7 -10.17 29.22 -10.00
CA GLU A 7 -10.40 30.62 -9.68
C GLU A 7 -10.78 31.46 -10.90
N ALA A 8 -10.62 30.89 -12.10
CA ALA A 8 -10.92 31.56 -13.34
C ALA A 8 -12.42 31.81 -13.49
N GLN A 9 -12.77 32.99 -13.97
CA GLN A 9 -14.12 33.41 -14.25
C GLN A 9 -14.26 33.79 -15.72
N ILE A 10 -15.47 33.64 -16.28
CA ILE A 10 -15.74 34.10 -17.67
C ILE A 10 -15.42 35.57 -17.83
N ALA A 11 -15.71 36.39 -16.82
CA ALA A 11 -15.41 37.82 -16.81
C ALA A 11 -13.90 38.13 -17.00
N ASP A 12 -12.98 37.22 -16.63
CA ASP A 12 -11.56 37.45 -16.78
C ASP A 12 -11.10 37.48 -18.25
N GLY A 13 -11.82 36.78 -19.12
CA GLY A 13 -11.53 36.74 -20.58
C GLY A 13 -12.29 37.79 -21.39
N LEU A 14 -13.20 38.58 -20.77
CA LEU A 14 -14.04 39.54 -21.49
C LEU A 14 -13.40 40.93 -21.55
N PRO A 15 -13.66 41.70 -22.64
CA PRO A 15 -13.34 43.11 -22.70
C PRO A 15 -13.97 43.90 -21.55
N ARG A 16 -13.28 44.99 -21.14
CA ARG A 16 -13.69 45.78 -19.98
C ARG A 16 -15.16 46.24 -20.03
N VAL A 17 -15.61 46.68 -21.22
CA VAL A 17 -17.00 47.15 -21.44
C VAL A 17 -18.07 46.11 -21.13
N LEU A 18 -17.79 44.85 -21.44
CA LEU A 18 -18.71 43.73 -21.14
C LEU A 18 -18.59 43.26 -19.70
N ARG A 19 -17.35 43.25 -19.17
CA ARG A 19 -17.07 42.81 -17.81
C ARG A 19 -17.71 43.68 -16.75
N GLU A 20 -17.85 44.98 -16.98
CA GLU A 20 -18.44 45.94 -16.04
C GLU A 20 -19.99 45.92 -16.04
N GLN A 21 -20.61 45.14 -16.92
CA GLN A 21 -22.07 45.02 -16.94
C GLN A 21 -22.59 44.11 -15.82
N PRO A 22 -23.61 44.51 -15.06
CA PRO A 22 -24.13 43.74 -13.91
C PRO A 22 -24.59 42.33 -14.27
N TRP A 23 -25.22 42.13 -15.42
CA TRP A 23 -25.71 40.84 -15.87
C TRP A 23 -24.54 39.91 -16.25
N THR A 24 -23.45 40.39 -16.82
CA THR A 24 -22.26 39.66 -17.16
C THR A 24 -21.57 39.16 -15.89
N MET A 25 -21.47 40.02 -14.88
CA MET A 25 -20.92 39.66 -13.59
C MET A 25 -21.76 38.58 -12.90
N ALA A 26 -23.09 38.73 -12.88
CA ALA A 26 -23.99 37.73 -12.30
C ALA A 26 -23.86 36.37 -13.01
N LEU A 27 -23.82 36.33 -14.34
CA LEU A 27 -23.62 35.13 -15.12
C LEU A 27 -22.26 34.51 -14.85
N SER A 28 -21.22 35.32 -14.81
CA SER A 28 -19.86 34.87 -14.53
C SER A 28 -19.74 34.21 -13.17
N LEU A 29 -20.35 34.74 -12.14
CA LEU A 29 -20.41 34.17 -10.80
C LEU A 29 -21.18 32.84 -10.78
N ALA A 30 -22.36 32.81 -11.41
CA ALA A 30 -23.18 31.61 -11.48
C ALA A 30 -22.42 30.44 -12.18
N VAL A 31 -21.75 30.73 -13.28
CA VAL A 31 -20.94 29.73 -14.01
C VAL A 31 -19.71 29.33 -13.20
N ALA A 32 -19.05 30.25 -12.48
CA ALA A 32 -17.94 29.93 -11.62
C ALA A 32 -18.29 28.92 -10.52
N GLU A 33 -19.48 29.06 -9.90
CA GLU A 33 -19.98 28.10 -8.91
C GLU A 33 -20.28 26.73 -9.52
N LEU A 34 -20.88 26.67 -10.71
CA LEU A 34 -21.04 25.39 -11.42
C LEU A 34 -19.71 24.77 -11.79
N HIS A 35 -18.74 25.57 -12.21
CA HIS A 35 -17.42 25.11 -12.56
C HIS A 35 -16.68 24.50 -11.35
N LYS A 36 -16.74 25.14 -10.19
CA LYS A 36 -16.18 24.58 -8.95
C LYS A 36 -16.79 23.22 -8.63
N LYS A 37 -18.11 23.09 -8.66
CA LYS A 37 -18.78 21.80 -8.45
C LYS A 37 -18.33 20.73 -9.44
N THR A 38 -18.19 21.11 -10.71
CA THR A 38 -17.70 20.18 -11.75
C THR A 38 -16.27 19.72 -11.44
N MET A 39 -15.39 20.62 -11.01
CA MET A 39 -14.03 20.27 -10.60
C MET A 39 -14.02 19.34 -9.38
N ASP A 40 -14.89 19.57 -8.40
CA ASP A 40 -15.00 18.70 -7.24
C ASP A 40 -15.48 17.28 -7.64
N TYR A 41 -16.39 17.16 -8.60
CA TYR A 41 -16.80 15.87 -9.15
C TYR A 41 -15.67 15.20 -9.94
N ILE A 42 -14.87 15.95 -10.71
CA ILE A 42 -13.69 15.43 -11.41
C ILE A 42 -12.68 14.88 -10.43
N ASP A 43 -12.39 15.64 -9.37
CA ASP A 43 -11.46 15.17 -8.32
C ASP A 43 -11.99 13.91 -7.62
N GLY A 44 -13.30 13.88 -7.29
CA GLY A 44 -13.95 12.71 -6.72
C GLY A 44 -14.01 11.48 -7.64
N SER A 45 -13.92 11.69 -8.97
CA SER A 45 -13.91 10.59 -9.95
C SER A 45 -12.55 9.92 -10.14
N GLN A 46 -11.48 10.51 -9.60
CA GLN A 46 -10.09 10.01 -9.73
C GLN A 46 -9.79 8.84 -8.79
N ILE A 47 -10.74 7.95 -8.56
CA ILE A 47 -10.62 6.81 -7.63
C ILE A 47 -9.48 5.85 -7.95
N TYR A 48 -9.06 5.76 -9.22
CA TYR A 48 -7.98 4.86 -9.65
C TYR A 48 -6.59 5.50 -9.61
N THR A 49 -6.50 6.80 -9.66
CA THR A 49 -5.23 7.54 -9.73
C THR A 49 -4.87 8.24 -8.43
N ALA A 50 -5.88 8.68 -7.68
CA ALA A 50 -5.71 9.40 -6.42
C ALA A 50 -6.11 8.52 -5.21
N ILE A 51 -5.63 7.28 -5.16
CA ILE A 51 -5.98 6.28 -4.13
C ILE A 51 -5.73 6.81 -2.70
N ASP A 52 -4.78 7.72 -2.52
CA ASP A 52 -4.50 8.34 -1.21
C ASP A 52 -5.63 9.22 -0.67
N LEU A 53 -6.47 9.74 -1.55
CA LEU A 53 -7.59 10.61 -1.21
C LEU A 53 -8.93 9.87 -1.12
N VAL A 54 -8.93 8.59 -1.48
CA VAL A 54 -10.14 7.77 -1.52
C VAL A 54 -10.58 7.37 -0.11
N ALA A 55 -11.89 7.40 0.15
CA ALA A 55 -12.48 6.93 1.39
C ALA A 55 -12.30 5.40 1.56
N GLU A 56 -12.27 4.95 2.81
CA GLU A 56 -12.03 3.54 3.14
C GLU A 56 -13.04 2.58 2.50
N GLU A 57 -14.32 2.93 2.52
CA GLU A 57 -15.40 2.13 1.92
C GLU A 57 -15.19 1.91 0.41
N VAL A 58 -14.64 2.91 -0.28
CA VAL A 58 -14.35 2.81 -1.72
C VAL A 58 -13.11 1.95 -1.96
N LEU A 59 -12.12 1.97 -1.04
CA LEU A 59 -10.96 1.07 -1.11
C LEU A 59 -11.40 -0.39 -0.96
N ASP A 60 -12.31 -0.68 -0.03
CA ASP A 60 -12.87 -2.02 0.16
C ASP A 60 -13.64 -2.48 -1.11
N ALA A 61 -14.43 -1.59 -1.72
CA ALA A 61 -15.12 -1.89 -2.98
C ALA A 61 -14.15 -2.11 -4.16
N LEU A 62 -13.05 -1.33 -4.23
CA LEU A 62 -11.99 -1.52 -5.23
C LEU A 62 -11.28 -2.87 -5.04
N ALA A 63 -11.01 -3.27 -3.80
CA ALA A 63 -10.37 -4.55 -3.49
C ALA A 63 -11.22 -5.73 -3.98
N VAL A 64 -12.53 -5.68 -3.77
CA VAL A 64 -13.49 -6.68 -4.27
C VAL A 64 -13.53 -6.67 -5.82
N ASN A 65 -13.65 -5.49 -6.43
CA ASN A 65 -13.72 -5.35 -7.89
C ASN A 65 -12.44 -5.89 -8.57
N TRP A 66 -11.29 -5.64 -7.98
CA TRP A 66 -10.00 -6.13 -8.48
C TRP A 66 -9.67 -7.55 -8.02
N LYS A 67 -10.53 -8.19 -7.20
CA LYS A 67 -10.33 -9.53 -6.63
C LYS A 67 -8.96 -9.66 -5.97
N ILE A 68 -8.65 -8.77 -5.03
CA ILE A 68 -7.39 -8.78 -4.31
C ILE A 68 -7.50 -9.80 -3.17
N ASP A 69 -7.01 -11.03 -3.39
CA ASP A 69 -7.18 -12.16 -2.45
C ASP A 69 -6.41 -11.97 -1.13
N TRP A 70 -5.44 -11.06 -1.11
CA TRP A 70 -4.62 -10.74 0.08
C TRP A 70 -5.06 -9.48 0.82
N TYR A 71 -6.20 -8.89 0.44
CA TYR A 71 -6.78 -7.76 1.10
C TYR A 71 -7.58 -8.21 2.34
N ASP A 72 -7.53 -7.41 3.40
CA ASP A 72 -8.31 -7.61 4.61
C ASP A 72 -8.98 -6.31 5.03
N THR A 73 -10.25 -6.38 5.40
CA THR A 73 -11.04 -5.22 5.83
C THR A 73 -10.60 -4.70 7.21
N GLU A 74 -9.90 -5.52 7.99
CA GLU A 74 -9.39 -5.15 9.32
C GLU A 74 -8.05 -4.40 9.27
N TYR A 75 -7.45 -4.27 8.07
CA TYR A 75 -6.21 -3.53 7.91
C TYR A 75 -6.39 -2.03 8.15
N ASP A 76 -5.31 -1.40 8.64
CA ASP A 76 -5.24 0.05 8.71
C ASP A 76 -5.37 0.70 7.32
N ILE A 77 -5.94 1.91 7.28
CA ILE A 77 -6.22 2.63 6.03
C ILE A 77 -4.96 2.82 5.15
N GLU A 78 -3.81 3.07 5.77
CA GLU A 78 -2.55 3.23 5.02
C GLU A 78 -2.10 1.90 4.40
N GLN A 79 -2.31 0.80 5.09
CA GLN A 79 -2.04 -0.54 4.57
C GLN A 79 -2.99 -0.88 3.43
N LYS A 80 -4.29 -0.61 3.57
CA LYS A 80 -5.30 -0.76 2.52
C LYS A 80 -4.92 0.01 1.25
N ARG A 81 -4.50 1.27 1.39
CA ARG A 81 -4.02 2.10 0.27
C ARG A 81 -2.81 1.50 -0.43
N ARG A 82 -1.80 1.04 0.32
CA ARG A 82 -0.61 0.40 -0.25
C ARG A 82 -0.96 -0.86 -1.04
N ILE A 83 -1.82 -1.72 -0.47
CA ILE A 83 -2.26 -2.96 -1.13
C ILE A 83 -2.98 -2.65 -2.44
N VAL A 84 -3.95 -1.74 -2.42
CA VAL A 84 -4.70 -1.35 -3.63
C VAL A 84 -3.80 -0.74 -4.69
N LYS A 85 -2.88 0.16 -4.33
CA LYS A 85 -1.91 0.78 -5.25
C LYS A 85 -1.02 -0.25 -5.95
N THR A 86 -0.56 -1.24 -5.20
CA THR A 86 0.41 -2.23 -5.71
C THR A 86 -0.25 -3.39 -6.44
N ALA A 87 -1.55 -3.63 -6.23
CA ALA A 87 -2.26 -4.81 -6.72
C ALA A 87 -2.14 -5.04 -8.22
N LEU A 88 -2.32 -4.01 -9.04
CA LEU A 88 -2.21 -4.13 -10.50
C LEU A 88 -0.78 -4.46 -10.95
N ASN A 89 0.22 -3.87 -10.28
CA ASN A 89 1.62 -4.14 -10.59
C ASN A 89 2.01 -5.57 -10.19
N ILE A 90 1.57 -6.03 -9.02
CA ILE A 90 1.78 -7.41 -8.57
C ILE A 90 1.19 -8.39 -9.58
N ARG A 91 -0.05 -8.15 -10.06
CA ARG A 91 -0.67 -9.01 -11.07
C ARG A 91 0.07 -9.06 -12.39
N ARG A 92 0.63 -7.94 -12.84
CA ARG A 92 1.44 -7.90 -14.07
C ARG A 92 2.75 -8.66 -13.97
N THR A 93 3.30 -8.78 -12.77
CA THR A 93 4.61 -9.36 -12.50
C THR A 93 4.55 -10.68 -11.71
N MET A 94 3.37 -11.31 -11.60
CA MET A 94 3.18 -12.56 -10.89
C MET A 94 4.23 -13.62 -11.26
N GLY A 95 4.63 -14.41 -10.28
CA GLY A 95 5.64 -15.45 -10.44
C GLY A 95 7.09 -14.93 -10.45
N THR A 96 7.32 -13.64 -10.23
CA THR A 96 8.66 -13.06 -10.06
C THR A 96 8.97 -12.80 -8.59
N VAL A 97 10.25 -12.80 -8.24
CA VAL A 97 10.72 -12.39 -6.90
C VAL A 97 10.29 -10.97 -6.58
N GLY A 98 10.32 -10.10 -7.58
CA GLY A 98 9.88 -8.71 -7.45
C GLY A 98 8.39 -8.58 -7.06
N ALA A 99 7.51 -9.43 -7.61
CA ALA A 99 6.10 -9.43 -7.23
C ALA A 99 5.90 -9.83 -5.77
N VAL A 100 6.57 -10.90 -5.33
CA VAL A 100 6.51 -11.38 -3.93
C VAL A 100 7.04 -10.32 -2.97
N LYS A 101 8.18 -9.69 -3.31
CA LYS A 101 8.76 -8.60 -2.53
C LYS A 101 7.80 -7.40 -2.43
N THR A 102 7.23 -6.96 -3.54
CA THR A 102 6.28 -5.84 -3.56
C THR A 102 5.03 -6.15 -2.74
N GLN A 103 4.53 -7.38 -2.80
CA GLN A 103 3.37 -7.80 -2.02
C GLN A 103 3.69 -7.90 -0.53
N ALA A 104 4.84 -8.46 -0.17
CA ALA A 104 5.31 -8.53 1.21
C ALA A 104 5.51 -7.13 1.80
N ASP A 105 6.10 -6.20 1.02
CA ASP A 105 6.31 -4.81 1.41
C ASP A 105 4.98 -4.03 1.56
N ALA A 106 3.97 -4.36 0.78
CA ALA A 106 2.63 -3.76 0.94
C ALA A 106 1.95 -4.20 2.25
N ILE A 107 2.21 -5.43 2.71
CA ILE A 107 1.71 -5.96 3.99
C ILE A 107 2.56 -5.44 5.15
N TYR A 108 3.87 -5.57 5.04
CA TYR A 108 4.86 -5.12 6.03
C TYR A 108 5.91 -4.22 5.38
N PRO A 109 5.82 -2.91 5.56
CA PRO A 109 6.76 -1.96 4.97
C PRO A 109 8.20 -2.24 5.35
N GLY A 110 9.10 -2.17 4.36
CA GLY A 110 10.52 -2.42 4.56
C GLY A 110 10.91 -3.89 4.62
N THR A 111 10.02 -4.80 4.20
CA THR A 111 10.32 -6.23 4.11
C THR A 111 11.36 -6.51 3.02
N THR A 112 12.33 -7.33 3.36
CA THR A 112 13.32 -7.86 2.40
C THR A 112 13.07 -9.34 2.18
N LEU A 113 13.32 -9.80 0.93
CA LEU A 113 13.21 -11.19 0.54
C LEU A 113 14.61 -11.73 0.24
N GLU A 114 14.93 -12.87 0.81
CA GLU A 114 16.17 -13.60 0.54
C GLU A 114 15.85 -14.96 -0.06
N GLU A 115 16.49 -15.28 -1.18
CA GLU A 115 16.36 -16.58 -1.83
C GLU A 115 17.31 -17.61 -1.21
N TRP A 116 16.96 -18.90 -1.34
CA TRP A 116 17.66 -20.05 -0.76
C TRP A 116 19.17 -20.03 -0.90
N PHE A 117 19.70 -19.52 -2.02
CA PHE A 117 21.15 -19.45 -2.26
C PHE A 117 21.87 -18.38 -1.45
N ASN A 118 21.16 -17.39 -0.90
CA ASN A 118 21.75 -16.35 -0.07
C ASN A 118 21.94 -16.78 1.38
N TYR A 119 21.15 -17.74 1.86
CA TYR A 119 21.20 -18.20 3.25
C TYR A 119 21.46 -19.73 3.38
N GLY A 120 21.77 -20.41 2.26
CA GLY A 120 22.21 -21.80 2.28
C GLY A 120 21.11 -22.84 2.48
N SER A 121 19.87 -22.55 2.08
CA SER A 121 18.77 -23.50 2.16
C SER A 121 18.56 -24.33 0.89
N THR A 122 17.50 -25.11 0.85
CA THR A 122 17.14 -26.00 -0.26
C THR A 122 16.55 -25.20 -1.42
N HIS A 123 16.85 -25.62 -2.64
CA HIS A 123 16.32 -25.01 -3.86
C HIS A 123 14.82 -24.80 -3.83
N GLY A 124 14.39 -23.62 -4.29
CA GLY A 124 12.97 -23.25 -4.35
C GLY A 124 12.40 -22.67 -3.04
N LYS A 125 13.23 -22.53 -2.02
CA LYS A 125 12.81 -21.87 -0.77
C LYS A 125 13.24 -20.41 -0.73
N PHE A 126 12.50 -19.62 0.03
CA PHE A 126 12.84 -18.23 0.31
C PHE A 126 12.41 -17.87 1.74
N ARG A 127 13.06 -16.86 2.31
CA ARG A 127 12.67 -16.28 3.59
C ARG A 127 12.36 -14.80 3.46
N LEU A 128 11.51 -14.33 4.35
CA LEU A 128 11.19 -12.91 4.50
C LEU A 128 11.84 -12.37 5.76
N ARG A 129 12.40 -11.17 5.67
CA ARG A 129 12.91 -10.43 6.80
C ARG A 129 12.13 -9.14 6.97
N VAL A 130 11.43 -9.02 8.08
CA VAL A 130 10.54 -7.91 8.40
C VAL A 130 11.19 -7.06 9.48
N ASN A 131 11.37 -5.77 9.21
CA ASN A 131 11.87 -4.81 10.18
C ASN A 131 10.69 -4.26 10.99
N ILE A 132 10.58 -4.64 12.27
CA ILE A 132 9.47 -4.26 13.15
C ILE A 132 9.38 -2.73 13.30
N VAL A 133 10.50 -2.06 13.51
CA VAL A 133 10.52 -0.59 13.70
C VAL A 133 9.94 0.14 12.49
N ARG A 134 10.34 -0.27 11.27
CA ARG A 134 9.80 0.34 10.05
C ARG A 134 8.31 0.09 9.86
N VAL A 135 7.82 -1.05 10.33
CA VAL A 135 6.39 -1.36 10.26
C VAL A 135 5.63 -0.50 11.27
N GLU A 136 6.12 -0.38 12.50
CA GLU A 136 5.50 0.42 13.56
C GLU A 136 5.48 1.93 13.25
N GLU A 137 6.46 2.43 12.49
CA GLU A 137 6.47 3.80 12.01
C GLU A 137 5.33 4.13 11.01
N GLN A 138 4.82 3.12 10.30
CA GLN A 138 3.87 3.30 9.20
C GLN A 138 2.49 2.72 9.47
N GLN A 139 2.38 1.76 10.37
CA GLN A 139 1.13 1.09 10.71
C GLN A 139 1.22 0.40 12.07
N LYS A 140 0.06 0.04 12.65
CA LYS A 140 0.02 -0.80 13.83
C LYS A 140 0.56 -2.20 13.50
N PHE A 141 1.64 -2.60 14.17
CA PHE A 141 2.24 -3.92 13.93
C PHE A 141 1.32 -5.03 14.45
N GLN A 142 1.01 -5.97 13.57
CA GLN A 142 0.29 -7.20 13.92
C GLN A 142 1.07 -8.39 13.36
N MET A 143 1.56 -9.25 14.26
CA MET A 143 2.26 -10.46 13.87
C MET A 143 1.28 -11.45 13.24
N MET A 144 1.60 -11.92 12.04
CA MET A 144 0.84 -12.98 11.37
C MET A 144 1.58 -14.31 11.45
N SER A 145 0.83 -15.41 11.43
CA SER A 145 1.42 -16.73 11.35
C SER A 145 2.08 -16.97 9.98
N LEU A 146 3.07 -17.87 9.93
CA LEU A 146 3.73 -18.26 8.67
C LEU A 146 2.70 -18.69 7.61
N ALA A 147 1.75 -19.53 8.00
CA ALA A 147 0.70 -20.01 7.12
C ALA A 147 -0.18 -18.90 6.55
N GLU A 148 -0.48 -17.90 7.35
CA GLU A 148 -1.27 -16.74 6.92
C GLU A 148 -0.49 -15.89 5.92
N ILE A 149 0.78 -15.62 6.18
CA ILE A 149 1.65 -14.88 5.25
C ILE A 149 1.81 -15.66 3.94
N GLU A 150 2.05 -16.98 4.00
CA GLU A 150 2.17 -17.82 2.81
C GLU A 150 0.87 -17.82 1.99
N ARG A 151 -0.27 -17.91 2.64
CA ARG A 151 -1.59 -17.81 1.99
C ARG A 151 -1.75 -16.48 1.26
N ARG A 152 -1.37 -15.38 1.88
CA ARG A 152 -1.47 -14.03 1.28
C ARG A 152 -0.51 -13.86 0.12
N LEU A 153 0.69 -14.45 0.19
CA LEU A 153 1.69 -14.41 -0.89
C LEU A 153 1.44 -15.41 -2.01
N ALA A 154 0.50 -16.34 -1.84
CA ALA A 154 0.23 -17.41 -2.80
C ALA A 154 -0.07 -16.89 -4.21
N ALA A 155 -0.71 -15.73 -4.32
CA ALA A 155 -1.04 -15.12 -5.62
C ALA A 155 0.20 -14.61 -6.38
N ALA A 156 1.22 -14.11 -5.68
CA ALA A 156 2.40 -13.53 -6.33
C ALA A 156 3.55 -14.52 -6.54
N LYS A 157 3.66 -15.56 -5.70
CA LYS A 157 4.76 -16.53 -5.76
C LYS A 157 4.57 -17.54 -6.90
N ARG A 158 5.67 -18.17 -7.31
CA ARG A 158 5.63 -19.36 -8.17
C ARG A 158 5.11 -20.55 -7.36
N PHE A 159 4.45 -21.51 -8.04
CA PHE A 159 4.01 -22.75 -7.40
C PHE A 159 5.17 -23.55 -6.79
N SER A 160 6.34 -23.51 -7.43
CA SER A 160 7.56 -24.22 -6.98
C SER A 160 8.35 -23.50 -5.88
N SER A 161 7.95 -22.29 -5.50
CA SER A 161 8.62 -21.52 -4.46
C SER A 161 7.84 -21.61 -3.16
N HIS A 162 8.53 -21.87 -2.04
CA HIS A 162 7.93 -22.04 -0.72
C HIS A 162 8.55 -21.08 0.27
N LEU A 163 7.69 -20.42 1.07
CA LEU A 163 8.12 -19.62 2.19
C LEU A 163 8.60 -20.57 3.30
N GLU A 164 9.88 -20.49 3.66
CA GLU A 164 10.45 -21.31 4.71
C GLU A 164 10.33 -20.67 6.08
N GLU A 165 10.61 -19.37 6.15
CA GLU A 165 10.71 -18.64 7.40
C GLU A 165 10.34 -17.17 7.23
N VAL A 166 9.79 -16.57 8.30
CA VAL A 166 9.63 -15.13 8.42
C VAL A 166 10.42 -14.68 9.64
N GLU A 167 11.48 -13.93 9.39
CA GLU A 167 12.36 -13.39 10.41
C GLU A 167 11.89 -11.95 10.75
N TYR A 168 11.48 -11.73 11.99
CA TYR A 168 11.18 -10.40 12.49
C TYR A 168 12.39 -9.87 13.25
N TYR A 169 12.89 -8.70 12.86
CA TYR A 169 14.06 -8.09 13.49
C TYR A 169 13.83 -6.62 13.82
N ASP A 170 14.50 -6.17 14.85
CA ASP A 170 14.60 -4.76 15.23
C ASP A 170 15.87 -4.14 14.63
N ALA A 171 15.80 -2.88 14.20
CA ALA A 171 16.93 -2.14 13.61
C ALA A 171 18.08 -1.89 14.60
N GLY A 172 17.88 -2.17 15.90
CA GLY A 172 18.92 -2.11 16.95
C GLY A 172 19.93 -3.25 16.94
N GLY A 173 19.85 -4.18 16.00
CA GLY A 173 20.85 -5.23 15.78
C GLY A 173 20.66 -6.53 16.57
N VAL A 174 19.57 -6.68 17.28
CA VAL A 174 19.19 -7.95 17.92
C VAL A 174 18.15 -8.63 17.02
N ALA A 175 18.59 -9.61 16.26
CA ALA A 175 17.69 -10.50 15.53
C ALA A 175 16.94 -11.37 16.55
N THR A 176 15.72 -11.00 16.87
CA THR A 176 14.78 -11.94 17.47
C THR A 176 14.23 -12.81 16.33
N ALA A 177 14.88 -13.93 16.09
CA ALA A 177 14.37 -14.93 15.17
C ALA A 177 13.13 -15.56 15.80
N TYR A 178 11.96 -15.07 15.43
CA TYR A 178 10.72 -15.77 15.68
C TYR A 178 10.53 -16.81 14.57
N GLY A 179 11.32 -17.87 14.65
CA GLY A 179 11.07 -19.09 13.92
C GLY A 179 9.79 -19.69 14.45
N MET A 180 8.64 -19.33 13.88
CA MET A 180 7.42 -20.06 14.13
C MET A 180 7.44 -21.33 13.26
N ALA A 181 8.11 -22.35 13.74
CA ALA A 181 7.75 -23.72 13.41
C ALA A 181 6.33 -23.95 13.96
N ALA A 182 5.33 -23.60 13.17
CA ALA A 182 3.96 -23.99 13.46
C ALA A 182 3.84 -25.46 13.11
N MET A 183 4.14 -26.33 14.07
CA MET A 183 3.53 -27.64 14.32
C MET A 183 4.06 -28.19 15.63
N ALA A 184 3.14 -28.39 16.58
CA ALA A 184 3.30 -29.15 17.82
C ALA A 184 4.34 -28.60 18.83
N GLY A 185 3.85 -27.75 19.74
CA GLY A 185 4.43 -27.64 21.09
C GLY A 185 5.84 -27.06 21.18
N ALA A 186 6.20 -26.07 20.39
CA ALA A 186 7.48 -25.42 20.49
C ALA A 186 7.43 -24.28 21.48
N SER A 187 8.16 -24.42 22.57
CA SER A 187 8.55 -23.38 23.51
C SER A 187 9.29 -22.25 22.77
N VAL A 188 8.98 -21.01 23.13
CA VAL A 188 9.77 -19.83 22.77
C VAL A 188 11.20 -20.07 23.23
N VAL A 189 12.14 -20.18 22.31
CA VAL A 189 13.56 -20.19 22.62
C VAL A 189 14.02 -18.74 22.63
N ASP A 190 14.11 -18.19 23.83
CA ASP A 190 14.75 -16.91 24.09
C ASP A 190 16.28 -17.09 23.94
N PHE A 191 16.83 -16.66 22.82
CA PHE A 191 18.28 -16.55 22.66
C PHE A 191 18.74 -15.26 23.32
N GLY A 192 18.96 -15.37 24.63
CA GLY A 192 19.52 -14.30 25.45
C GLY A 192 20.75 -13.67 24.79
N THR A 193 20.80 -12.38 24.88
CA THR A 193 21.88 -11.47 24.51
C THR A 193 23.28 -12.04 24.76
N ALA A 194 23.99 -12.41 23.68
CA ALA A 194 25.43 -12.60 23.75
C ALA A 194 26.09 -11.22 23.74
N VAL A 195 26.32 -10.68 24.92
CA VAL A 195 27.23 -9.54 25.10
C VAL A 195 28.64 -10.04 24.84
N LYS A 196 29.28 -9.63 23.74
CA LYS A 196 30.72 -9.75 23.57
C LYS A 196 31.41 -8.53 24.17
N TYR A 197 32.21 -8.78 25.18
CA TYR A 197 33.23 -7.85 25.68
C TYR A 197 34.35 -7.72 24.64
#